data_94070b4279b321be692e841bf54dcbcf
#
_entry.id   94070b4279b321be692e841bf54dcbcf
#
_cell.length_a   1.000
_cell.length_b   1.000
_cell.length_c   1.000
_cell.angle_alpha   90.00
_cell.angle_beta   90.00
_cell.angle_gamma   90.00
#
_symmetry.space_group_name_H-M   'P 1'
#
loop_
_entity.id
_entity.type
_entity.pdbx_description
1 polymer ?
#
loop_
_entity_poly.entity_id
_entity_poly.type
_entity_poly.pdbx_seq_one_letter_code
_entity_poly.pdbx_strand_id
1 'polypeptide(L)'
;MKKFVSVMVGLCLFINKPIYRKNIKKKESEAMLLEVNGYTFEVELENNTSAEALKEYVSKEKRTLSLDDYGNFEKVGNLGITLPRNDETITTKEGDLILYLGNKLCLYYNQNTWDFTKLGHIKDTAHLKEALGKGSVQVTLLME
;
A
#
# COMPACT_ATOMS: atom_id res chain seq x y z
N MET A 1 52.13 26.76 4.51
CA MET A 1 52.02 25.42 4.96
C MET A 1 50.81 25.14 5.79
N LYS A 2 50.64 25.91 6.79
CA LYS A 2 49.49 25.70 7.66
C LYS A 2 48.17 25.88 6.94
N LYS A 3 48.19 26.70 5.94
CA LYS A 3 46.99 27.01 5.18
C LYS A 3 46.37 25.79 4.50
N PHE A 4 47.22 24.88 4.12
CA PHE A 4 46.73 23.74 3.39
C PHE A 4 45.84 22.87 4.23
N VAL A 5 46.20 22.76 5.48
CA VAL A 5 45.49 21.91 6.38
C VAL A 5 44.06 22.39 6.58
N SER A 6 43.91 23.69 6.78
CA SER A 6 42.58 24.20 7.00
C SER A 6 41.70 24.08 5.79
N VAL A 7 42.26 24.21 4.64
CA VAL A 7 41.47 24.06 3.42
C VAL A 7 40.92 22.65 3.26
N MET A 8 41.75 21.71 3.54
CA MET A 8 41.33 20.33 3.38
C MET A 8 40.21 19.93 4.32
N VAL A 9 40.28 20.40 5.51
CA VAL A 9 39.25 20.11 6.49
C VAL A 9 37.90 20.62 6.03
N GLY A 10 37.92 21.80 5.44
CA GLY A 10 36.66 22.37 4.96
C GLY A 10 35.99 21.53 3.90
N LEU A 11 36.75 20.92 3.07
CA LEU A 11 36.19 20.13 1.99
C LEU A 11 35.43 18.90 2.48
N CYS A 12 35.91 18.26 3.50
CA CYS A 12 35.28 17.07 4.01
C CYS A 12 33.89 17.34 4.53
N LEU A 13 33.66 18.51 5.06
CA LEU A 13 32.36 18.84 5.64
C LEU A 13 31.25 18.90 4.62
N PHE A 14 31.58 19.35 3.43
CA PHE A 14 30.55 19.53 2.41
C PHE A 14 29.96 18.21 1.91
N ILE A 15 30.74 17.20 1.91
CA ILE A 15 30.35 15.92 1.32
C ILE A 15 29.25 15.24 2.11
N ASN A 16 29.31 15.34 3.40
CA ASN A 16 28.36 14.62 4.25
C ASN A 16 26.94 15.13 4.16
N LYS A 17 26.79 16.41 4.03
CA LYS A 17 25.46 17.02 4.04
C LYS A 17 24.56 16.61 2.89
N PRO A 18 25.04 16.59 1.66
CA PRO A 18 24.17 16.17 0.54
C PRO A 18 23.68 14.75 0.65
N ILE A 19 24.50 13.86 1.14
CA ILE A 19 24.13 12.46 1.28
C ILE A 19 23.00 12.32 2.29
N TYR A 20 23.08 13.02 3.35
CA TYR A 20 22.08 12.98 4.40
C TYR A 20 20.70 13.39 3.88
N ARG A 21 20.65 14.44 3.09
CA ARG A 21 19.40 14.93 2.52
C ARG A 21 18.76 13.95 1.57
N LYS A 22 19.54 13.25 0.79
CA LYS A 22 19.02 12.26 -0.15
C LYS A 22 18.29 11.14 0.54
N ASN A 23 18.80 10.70 1.68
CA ASN A 23 18.16 9.64 2.41
C ASN A 23 16.78 10.04 2.92
N ILE A 24 16.63 11.24 3.35
CA ILE A 24 15.35 11.74 3.83
C ILE A 24 14.31 11.74 2.71
N LYS A 25 14.71 12.20 1.54
CA LYS A 25 13.80 12.26 0.40
C LYS A 25 13.27 10.91 -0.01
N LYS A 26 14.09 9.87 0.05
CA LYS A 26 13.66 8.54 -0.33
C LYS A 26 12.52 8.02 0.52
N LYS A 27 12.54 8.32 1.81
CA LYS A 27 11.48 7.86 2.69
C LYS A 27 10.13 8.48 2.37
N GLU A 28 10.13 9.69 1.88
CA GLU A 28 8.90 10.42 1.60
C GLU A 28 8.20 9.98 0.33
N SER A 29 8.90 9.29 -0.56
CA SER A 29 8.34 8.92 -1.84
C SER A 29 7.78 7.51 -1.91
N GLU A 30 7.80 6.79 -0.79
CA GLU A 30 7.28 5.44 -0.74
C GLU A 30 5.76 5.40 -0.90
N ALA A 31 5.27 4.58 -1.81
CA ALA A 31 3.84 4.42 -2.04
C ALA A 31 3.50 2.95 -2.17
N MET A 32 2.27 2.58 -1.76
CA MET A 32 1.78 1.23 -1.98
C MET A 32 1.11 1.16 -3.33
N LEU A 33 1.45 0.13 -4.09
CA LEU A 33 0.87 -0.13 -5.40
C LEU A 33 0.12 -1.45 -5.37
N LEU A 34 -0.92 -1.52 -6.19
CA LEU A 34 -1.67 -2.74 -6.43
C LEU A 34 -1.63 -3.02 -7.92
N GLU A 35 -1.09 -4.18 -8.29
CA GLU A 35 -0.99 -4.60 -9.68
C GLU A 35 -1.97 -5.72 -9.95
N VAL A 36 -2.70 -5.63 -11.05
CA VAL A 36 -3.64 -6.66 -11.46
C VAL A 36 -3.82 -6.60 -12.97
N ASN A 37 -3.62 -7.75 -13.63
CA ASN A 37 -3.83 -7.90 -15.08
C ASN A 37 -3.18 -6.81 -15.93
N GLY A 38 -1.95 -6.44 -15.58
CA GLY A 38 -1.20 -5.43 -16.32
C GLY A 38 -1.51 -3.99 -15.95
N TYR A 39 -2.45 -3.75 -15.06
CA TYR A 39 -2.75 -2.42 -14.54
C TYR A 39 -2.04 -2.20 -13.21
N THR A 40 -1.64 -0.97 -12.95
CA THR A 40 -1.04 -0.57 -11.68
C THR A 40 -1.85 0.56 -11.08
N PHE A 41 -2.25 0.38 -9.83
CA PHE A 41 -3.04 1.37 -9.10
C PHE A 41 -2.28 1.83 -7.86
N GLU A 42 -2.35 3.11 -7.58
CA GLU A 42 -1.77 3.64 -6.36
C GLU A 42 -2.80 3.57 -5.24
N VAL A 43 -2.37 3.08 -4.08
CA VAL A 43 -3.24 2.90 -2.91
C VAL A 43 -2.89 3.95 -1.87
N GLU A 44 -3.90 4.66 -1.40
CA GLU A 44 -3.76 5.56 -0.27
C GLU A 44 -4.21 4.81 0.99
N LEU A 45 -3.30 4.64 1.94
CA LEU A 45 -3.59 3.89 3.17
C LEU A 45 -4.28 4.77 4.21
N GLU A 46 -5.16 4.15 5.00
CA GLU A 46 -5.79 4.80 6.13
C GLU A 46 -4.78 5.03 7.24
N ASN A 47 -5.11 5.91 8.16
CA ASN A 47 -4.27 6.19 9.33
C ASN A 47 -4.79 5.37 10.52
N ASN A 48 -4.53 4.07 10.50
CA ASN A 48 -4.89 3.18 11.59
C ASN A 48 -3.87 2.05 11.73
N THR A 49 -3.93 1.31 12.83
CA THR A 49 -2.95 0.26 13.11
C THR A 49 -3.01 -0.89 12.11
N SER A 50 -4.18 -1.14 11.54
CA SER A 50 -4.35 -2.19 10.53
C SER A 50 -3.59 -1.84 9.26
N ALA A 51 -3.73 -0.61 8.78
CA ALA A 51 -3.04 -0.14 7.59
C ALA A 51 -1.53 -0.09 7.79
N GLU A 52 -1.08 0.33 8.98
CA GLU A 52 0.34 0.34 9.31
C GLU A 52 0.93 -1.07 9.25
N ALA A 53 0.21 -2.04 9.82
CA ALA A 53 0.66 -3.42 9.81
C ALA A 53 0.68 -4.00 8.40
N LEU A 54 -0.28 -3.63 7.56
CA LEU A 54 -0.29 -4.03 6.15
C LEU A 54 0.94 -3.47 5.43
N LYS A 55 1.23 -2.19 5.66
CA LYS A 55 2.39 -1.55 5.04
C LYS A 55 3.68 -2.26 5.43
N GLU A 56 3.82 -2.60 6.69
CA GLU A 56 5.00 -3.31 7.16
C GLU A 56 5.12 -4.68 6.50
N TYR A 57 4.02 -5.40 6.41
CA TYR A 57 3.97 -6.72 5.80
C TYR A 57 4.40 -6.68 4.33
N VAL A 58 3.89 -5.71 3.58
CA VAL A 58 4.19 -5.55 2.16
C VAL A 58 5.61 -4.98 1.94
N SER A 59 6.12 -4.21 2.90
CA SER A 59 7.47 -3.65 2.82
C SER A 59 8.56 -4.71 2.86
N LYS A 60 8.30 -5.83 3.52
CA LYS A 60 9.29 -6.91 3.61
C LYS A 60 9.47 -7.62 2.29
N GLU A 61 8.39 -7.83 1.57
CA GLU A 61 8.41 -8.33 0.20
C GLU A 61 7.01 -8.15 -0.40
N LYS A 62 6.93 -8.11 -1.71
CA LYS A 62 5.64 -7.99 -2.37
C LYS A 62 4.78 -9.22 -2.09
N ARG A 63 3.47 -9.05 -2.09
CA ARG A 63 2.52 -10.11 -1.79
C ARG A 63 1.58 -10.32 -2.97
N THR A 64 1.53 -11.53 -3.46
CA THR A 64 0.60 -11.91 -4.52
C THR A 64 -0.52 -12.72 -3.89
N LEU A 65 -1.74 -12.27 -4.10
CA LEU A 65 -2.93 -12.83 -3.46
C LEU A 65 -3.92 -13.29 -4.53
N SER A 66 -4.57 -14.43 -4.25
CA SER A 66 -5.67 -14.91 -5.10
C SER A 66 -6.97 -14.47 -4.48
N LEU A 67 -7.77 -13.73 -5.23
CA LEU A 67 -9.05 -13.21 -4.76
C LEU A 67 -10.17 -13.79 -5.59
N ASP A 68 -11.26 -14.19 -4.92
CA ASP A 68 -12.45 -14.72 -5.55
C ASP A 68 -13.55 -13.69 -5.55
N ASP A 69 -14.40 -13.73 -6.57
CA ASP A 69 -15.54 -12.82 -6.62
C ASP A 69 -16.59 -13.21 -5.59
N TYR A 70 -17.17 -12.22 -4.91
CA TYR A 70 -18.23 -12.46 -3.96
C TYR A 70 -19.30 -11.39 -4.07
N GLY A 71 -20.56 -11.83 -4.19
CA GLY A 71 -21.71 -10.94 -4.12
C GLY A 71 -21.82 -9.89 -5.21
N ASN A 72 -21.02 -9.95 -6.23
CA ASN A 72 -20.94 -8.93 -7.28
C ASN A 72 -20.56 -7.55 -6.74
N PHE A 73 -19.80 -7.51 -5.64
CA PHE A 73 -19.34 -6.25 -5.11
C PHE A 73 -17.88 -6.27 -4.63
N GLU A 74 -17.28 -7.45 -4.46
CA GLU A 74 -15.89 -7.51 -4.00
C GLU A 74 -15.11 -8.69 -4.56
N LYS A 75 -13.78 -8.56 -4.55
CA LYS A 75 -12.85 -9.65 -4.74
C LYS A 75 -12.20 -9.89 -3.39
N VAL A 76 -12.29 -11.12 -2.87
CA VAL A 76 -11.86 -11.42 -1.50
C VAL A 76 -10.97 -12.67 -1.45
N GLY A 77 -9.94 -12.62 -0.62
CA GLY A 77 -9.04 -13.75 -0.44
C GLY A 77 -8.18 -13.63 0.80
N ASN A 78 -7.43 -14.68 1.07
CA ASN A 78 -6.55 -14.72 2.23
C ASN A 78 -5.39 -13.76 2.07
N LEU A 79 -5.15 -12.97 3.13
CA LEU A 79 -4.03 -12.03 3.15
C LEU A 79 -2.70 -12.74 3.44
N GLY A 80 -2.75 -13.88 4.11
CA GLY A 80 -1.55 -14.63 4.48
C GLY A 80 -1.00 -14.28 5.85
N ILE A 81 -1.64 -13.35 6.54
CA ILE A 81 -1.25 -12.89 7.86
C ILE A 81 -2.50 -12.35 8.55
N THR A 82 -2.46 -12.29 9.88
CA THR A 82 -3.53 -11.67 10.67
C THR A 82 -3.06 -10.28 11.10
N LEU A 83 -3.87 -9.27 10.81
CA LEU A 83 -3.58 -7.88 11.14
C LEU A 83 -4.46 -7.43 12.31
N PRO A 84 -4.06 -6.38 13.03
CA PRO A 84 -4.95 -5.76 14.02
C PRO A 84 -6.24 -5.30 13.37
N ARG A 85 -7.33 -5.36 14.10
CA ARG A 85 -8.64 -4.96 13.60
C ARG A 85 -9.05 -3.61 14.17
N ASN A 86 -9.70 -2.81 13.34
CA ASN A 86 -10.30 -1.54 13.73
C ASN A 86 -11.68 -1.48 13.09
N ASP A 87 -12.51 -2.48 13.41
CA ASP A 87 -13.79 -2.67 12.75
C ASP A 87 -14.78 -1.56 13.11
N GLU A 88 -15.51 -1.13 12.10
CA GLU A 88 -16.64 -0.20 12.27
C GLU A 88 -17.60 -0.42 11.12
N THR A 89 -18.82 0.07 11.26
CA THR A 89 -19.82 -0.05 10.21
C THR A 89 -19.47 0.92 9.09
N ILE A 90 -19.17 0.40 7.91
CA ILE A 90 -18.73 1.17 6.76
C ILE A 90 -19.56 0.81 5.55
N THR A 91 -19.91 1.83 4.75
CA THR A 91 -20.43 1.60 3.41
C THR A 91 -19.28 1.80 2.43
N THR A 92 -18.92 0.75 1.72
CA THR A 92 -17.81 0.77 0.80
C THR A 92 -18.15 1.45 -0.52
N LYS A 93 -17.12 1.78 -1.26
CA LYS A 93 -17.25 2.27 -2.62
C LYS A 93 -16.14 1.67 -3.47
N GLU A 94 -16.24 1.86 -4.76
CA GLU A 94 -15.27 1.34 -5.71
C GLU A 94 -13.84 1.77 -5.33
N GLY A 95 -12.94 0.78 -5.25
CA GLY A 95 -11.54 1.02 -4.92
C GLY A 95 -11.20 0.86 -3.45
N ASP A 96 -12.17 0.62 -2.57
CA ASP A 96 -11.88 0.44 -1.15
C ASP A 96 -11.18 -0.89 -0.90
N LEU A 97 -10.09 -0.84 -0.12
CA LEU A 97 -9.40 -2.01 0.40
C LEU A 97 -9.83 -2.23 1.83
N ILE A 98 -10.37 -3.40 2.10
CA ILE A 98 -11.00 -3.74 3.37
C ILE A 98 -10.32 -4.96 3.98
N LEU A 99 -10.18 -4.94 5.30
CA LEU A 99 -9.75 -6.09 6.08
C LEU A 99 -10.99 -6.71 6.73
N TYR A 100 -11.24 -7.97 6.44
CA TYR A 100 -12.36 -8.69 7.01
C TYR A 100 -11.86 -9.81 7.90
N LEU A 101 -12.38 -9.87 9.12
CA LEU A 101 -12.01 -10.88 10.13
C LEU A 101 -10.50 -10.92 10.44
N GLY A 102 -9.80 -9.83 10.18
CA GLY A 102 -8.39 -9.72 10.48
C GLY A 102 -7.44 -10.40 9.51
N ASN A 103 -7.93 -11.26 8.62
CA ASN A 103 -7.05 -12.05 7.74
C ASN A 103 -7.49 -12.13 6.28
N LYS A 104 -8.58 -11.49 5.92
CA LYS A 104 -9.05 -11.46 4.54
C LYS A 104 -8.87 -10.07 3.95
N LEU A 105 -8.32 -10.01 2.74
CA LEU A 105 -8.29 -8.78 1.96
C LEU A 105 -9.50 -8.75 1.05
N CYS A 106 -10.25 -7.65 1.07
CA CYS A 106 -11.40 -7.46 0.20
C CYS A 106 -11.16 -6.20 -0.62
N LEU A 107 -11.19 -6.34 -1.94
CA LEU A 107 -11.08 -5.22 -2.87
C LEU A 107 -12.45 -4.97 -3.46
N TYR A 108 -13.03 -3.83 -3.10
CA TYR A 108 -14.40 -3.50 -3.49
C TYR A 108 -14.47 -2.82 -4.84
N TYR A 109 -15.44 -3.23 -5.65
CA TYR A 109 -15.73 -2.58 -6.92
C TYR A 109 -17.18 -2.10 -7.00
N ASN A 110 -18.00 -2.44 -5.99
CA ASN A 110 -19.36 -1.95 -5.82
C ASN A 110 -19.61 -1.69 -4.34
N GLN A 111 -20.83 -1.24 -4.00
CA GLN A 111 -21.18 -0.82 -2.67
C GLN A 111 -21.65 -1.98 -1.80
N ASN A 112 -21.25 -1.97 -0.54
CA ASN A 112 -21.70 -2.92 0.48
C ASN A 112 -21.55 -2.26 1.85
N THR A 113 -22.45 -2.53 2.78
CA THR A 113 -22.40 -2.00 4.14
C THR A 113 -22.25 -3.15 5.12
N TRP A 114 -21.18 -3.12 5.92
CA TRP A 114 -20.92 -4.19 6.90
C TRP A 114 -19.94 -3.67 7.95
N ASP A 115 -19.65 -4.54 8.93
CA ASP A 115 -18.67 -4.23 9.96
C ASP A 115 -17.32 -4.81 9.59
N PHE A 116 -16.35 -3.95 9.28
CA PHE A 116 -15.00 -4.36 8.94
C PHE A 116 -14.05 -3.15 9.04
N THR A 117 -12.78 -3.38 8.76
CA THR A 117 -11.74 -2.36 8.87
C THR A 117 -11.36 -1.85 7.48
N LYS A 118 -11.33 -0.54 7.31
CA LYS A 118 -10.82 0.04 6.07
C LYS A 118 -9.30 0.12 6.14
N LEU A 119 -8.62 -0.43 5.14
CA LEU A 119 -7.17 -0.38 5.03
C LEU A 119 -6.71 0.79 4.18
N GLY A 120 -7.48 1.14 3.17
CA GLY A 120 -7.14 2.21 2.25
C GLY A 120 -8.07 2.24 1.07
N HIS A 121 -7.67 3.00 0.04
CA HIS A 121 -8.44 3.03 -1.19
C HIS A 121 -7.53 3.33 -2.38
N ILE A 122 -7.96 2.87 -3.54
CA ILE A 122 -7.29 3.17 -4.81
C ILE A 122 -7.61 4.61 -5.18
N LYS A 123 -6.58 5.39 -5.49
CA LYS A 123 -6.75 6.82 -5.77
C LYS A 123 -7.53 7.09 -7.05
N ASP A 124 -7.24 6.34 -8.10
CA ASP A 124 -7.89 6.51 -9.40
C ASP A 124 -8.48 5.19 -9.84
N THR A 125 -9.80 5.07 -9.83
CA THR A 125 -10.51 3.83 -10.12
C THR A 125 -11.02 3.74 -11.56
N ALA A 126 -10.59 4.64 -12.43
CA ALA A 126 -11.13 4.73 -13.79
C ALA A 126 -11.15 3.41 -14.54
N HIS A 127 -10.15 2.55 -14.36
CA HIS A 127 -10.05 1.27 -15.05
C HIS A 127 -10.11 0.07 -14.13
N LEU A 128 -10.59 0.25 -12.91
CA LEU A 128 -10.53 -0.81 -11.91
C LEU A 128 -11.40 -2.01 -12.28
N LYS A 129 -12.65 -1.79 -12.64
CA LYS A 129 -13.55 -2.90 -13.00
C LYS A 129 -13.04 -3.67 -14.20
N GLU A 130 -12.48 -2.97 -15.16
CA GLU A 130 -11.89 -3.59 -16.34
C GLU A 130 -10.69 -4.46 -15.94
N ALA A 131 -9.83 -3.95 -15.08
CA ALA A 131 -8.65 -4.66 -14.61
C ALA A 131 -9.00 -5.92 -13.82
N LEU A 132 -10.01 -5.83 -12.96
CA LEU A 132 -10.42 -6.95 -12.13
C LEU A 132 -11.11 -8.05 -12.91
N GLY A 133 -11.89 -7.69 -13.92
CA GLY A 133 -12.61 -8.66 -14.73
C GLY A 133 -13.61 -9.48 -13.96
N LYS A 134 -14.02 -10.58 -14.54
CA LYS A 134 -15.00 -11.49 -13.94
C LYS A 134 -14.28 -12.64 -13.25
N GLY A 135 -14.90 -13.18 -12.19
CA GLY A 135 -14.39 -14.34 -11.50
C GLY A 135 -13.18 -14.04 -10.63
N SER A 136 -12.36 -15.06 -10.45
CA SER A 136 -11.17 -14.96 -9.61
C SER A 136 -10.08 -14.17 -10.30
N VAL A 137 -9.24 -13.50 -9.49
CA VAL A 137 -8.16 -12.68 -10.02
C VAL A 137 -6.97 -12.75 -9.06
N GLN A 138 -5.76 -12.58 -9.60
CA GLN A 138 -4.57 -12.44 -8.77
C GLN A 138 -4.18 -10.97 -8.72
N VAL A 139 -3.89 -10.48 -7.52
CA VAL A 139 -3.39 -9.12 -7.34
C VAL A 139 -2.05 -9.18 -6.62
N THR A 140 -1.21 -8.20 -6.87
CA THR A 140 0.07 -8.06 -6.18
C THR A 140 0.12 -6.72 -5.48
N LEU A 141 0.41 -6.75 -4.18
CA LEU A 141 0.66 -5.55 -3.39
C LEU A 141 2.17 -5.39 -3.24
N LEU A 142 2.67 -4.19 -3.47
CA LEU A 142 4.09 -3.91 -3.32
C LEU A 142 4.31 -2.45 -2.91
N MET A 143 5.47 -2.21 -2.31
CA MET A 143 5.91 -0.85 -2.02
C MET A 143 6.86 -0.40 -3.11
N GLU A 144 6.66 0.82 -3.57
CA GLU A 144 7.50 1.41 -4.62
C GLU A 144 8.84 1.88 -4.06
#